data_f8c2dfd9d593f5674c2b6888a882be73
#
_entry.id   f8c2dfd9d593f5674c2b6888a882be73
#
_cell.length_a   1.000
_cell.length_b   1.000
_cell.length_c   1.000
_cell.angle_alpha   90.00
_cell.angle_beta   90.00
_cell.angle_gamma   90.00
#
_symmetry.space_group_name_H-M   'P 1'
#
loop_
_entity.id
_entity.type
_entity.pdbx_description
1 polymer ?
#
loop_
_entity_poly.entity_id
_entity_poly.type
_entity_poly.pdbx_seq_one_letter_code
_entity_poly.pdbx_strand_id
1 'polypeptide(L)'
;MQQIEQSTEQVIIGVDPHKLSATIEVVDEREQLLGSGRFSTDRAGYTAMLTYAKAWPERVWAVEGANGAGRPLAQRLLEAGENVVDVPAKLAARVRLFDTGHNRKTDALDAHSIAIVAVRTTTLRVLQLDGELEALRMLTDRREALTRRRVQTVNRLQALLAELLPGQAKKDITPLQAKAMLASVRPRDLAGKTRRRIAAEELAELVAVDAKSRRPPPNSR
;
A
#
# COMPACT_ATOMS: atom_id res chain seq x y z
N MET A 1 7.05 -49.13 25.84
CA MET A 1 7.14 -47.65 25.85
C MET A 1 6.89 -47.17 24.42
N GLN A 2 5.65 -46.87 24.11
CA GLN A 2 5.25 -46.26 22.82
C GLN A 2 5.64 -44.78 22.90
N GLN A 3 6.58 -44.37 22.06
CA GLN A 3 6.80 -42.95 21.79
C GLN A 3 5.55 -42.46 21.05
N ILE A 4 4.78 -41.60 21.70
CA ILE A 4 3.77 -40.79 21.05
C ILE A 4 4.57 -39.82 20.19
N GLU A 5 4.66 -40.07 18.88
CA GLU A 5 4.99 -39.05 17.90
C GLU A 5 3.95 -37.95 18.08
N GLN A 6 4.33 -36.84 18.70
CA GLN A 6 3.58 -35.61 18.63
C GLN A 6 3.67 -35.16 17.17
N SER A 7 2.65 -35.52 16.37
CA SER A 7 2.36 -34.85 15.14
C SER A 7 2.17 -33.38 15.51
N THR A 8 3.13 -32.55 15.18
CA THR A 8 3.05 -31.11 15.36
C THR A 8 2.05 -30.65 14.29
N GLU A 9 0.76 -30.58 14.67
CA GLU A 9 -0.28 -30.07 13.77
C GLU A 9 0.07 -28.62 13.41
N GLN A 10 0.11 -28.33 12.13
CA GLN A 10 0.39 -26.99 11.62
C GLN A 10 -0.76 -26.06 12.02
N VAL A 11 -0.43 -24.90 12.58
CA VAL A 11 -1.44 -23.88 12.92
C VAL A 11 -1.41 -22.71 11.93
N ILE A 12 -2.54 -22.03 11.81
CA ILE A 12 -2.66 -20.79 11.06
C ILE A 12 -2.80 -19.62 12.03
N ILE A 13 -1.98 -18.60 11.84
CA ILE A 13 -2.06 -17.34 12.59
C ILE A 13 -2.65 -16.29 11.65
N GLY A 14 -3.95 -16.03 11.79
CA GLY A 14 -4.64 -14.94 11.08
C GLY A 14 -4.25 -13.59 11.67
N VAL A 15 -3.92 -12.64 10.81
CA VAL A 15 -3.45 -11.30 11.21
C VAL A 15 -4.28 -10.24 10.53
N ASP A 16 -4.94 -9.42 11.35
CA ASP A 16 -5.58 -8.17 10.93
C ASP A 16 -4.64 -6.98 11.25
N PRO A 17 -3.93 -6.47 10.23
CA PRO A 17 -2.94 -5.43 10.42
C PRO A 17 -3.58 -4.04 10.40
N HIS A 18 -3.38 -3.28 11.46
CA HIS A 18 -3.73 -1.87 11.55
C HIS A 18 -2.45 -1.00 11.59
N LYS A 19 -2.64 0.32 11.44
CA LYS A 19 -1.52 1.27 11.41
C LYS A 19 -0.65 1.22 12.66
N LEU A 20 -1.25 1.05 13.84
CA LEU A 20 -0.55 1.10 15.14
C LEU A 20 -0.61 -0.22 15.91
N SER A 21 -1.37 -1.19 15.45
CA SER A 21 -1.52 -2.49 16.11
C SER A 21 -1.78 -3.59 15.09
N ALA A 22 -1.49 -4.83 15.46
CA ALA A 22 -1.93 -6.02 14.77
C ALA A 22 -2.71 -6.91 15.75
N THR A 23 -3.86 -7.38 15.33
CA THR A 23 -4.63 -8.38 16.07
C THR A 23 -4.39 -9.73 15.41
N ILE A 24 -4.11 -10.74 16.22
CA ILE A 24 -3.87 -12.09 15.73
C ILE A 24 -4.83 -13.08 16.38
N GLU A 25 -5.20 -14.11 15.63
CA GLU A 25 -5.84 -15.32 16.13
C GLU A 25 -5.14 -16.55 15.59
N VAL A 26 -4.92 -17.52 16.46
CA VAL A 26 -4.27 -18.79 16.15
C VAL A 26 -5.33 -19.87 16.12
N VAL A 27 -5.44 -20.56 14.99
CA VAL A 27 -6.39 -21.66 14.82
C VAL A 27 -5.69 -22.93 14.34
N ASP A 28 -6.23 -24.09 14.70
CA ASP A 28 -5.81 -25.37 14.16
C ASP A 28 -6.48 -25.72 12.83
N GLU A 29 -6.18 -26.87 12.28
CA GLU A 29 -6.79 -27.39 11.05
C GLU A 29 -8.31 -27.66 11.18
N ARG A 30 -8.82 -27.77 12.41
CA ARG A 30 -10.24 -27.95 12.73
C ARG A 30 -10.95 -26.65 13.01
N GLU A 31 -10.27 -25.52 12.73
CA GLU A 31 -10.78 -24.17 12.96
C GLU A 31 -11.01 -23.82 14.45
N GLN A 32 -10.40 -24.58 15.37
CA GLN A 32 -10.51 -24.29 16.78
C GLN A 32 -9.55 -23.17 17.19
N LEU A 33 -10.05 -22.22 17.95
CA LEU A 33 -9.23 -21.10 18.47
C LEU A 33 -8.28 -21.62 19.56
N LEU A 34 -6.98 -21.51 19.31
CA LEU A 34 -5.91 -21.90 20.23
C LEU A 34 -5.34 -20.71 20.99
N GLY A 35 -5.45 -19.51 20.45
CA GLY A 35 -4.92 -18.31 21.07
C GLY A 35 -5.27 -17.05 20.31
N SER A 36 -5.18 -15.93 20.98
CA SER A 36 -5.40 -14.60 20.40
C SER A 36 -4.55 -13.55 21.09
N GLY A 37 -4.30 -12.44 20.41
CA GLY A 37 -3.54 -11.34 20.97
C GLY A 37 -3.63 -10.08 20.14
N ARG A 38 -3.34 -8.94 20.79
CA ARG A 38 -3.19 -7.64 20.13
C ARG A 38 -1.84 -7.06 20.49
N PHE A 39 -1.06 -6.68 19.48
CA PHE A 39 0.31 -6.21 19.61
C PHE A 39 0.48 -4.87 18.89
N SER A 40 1.31 -3.99 19.45
CA SER A 40 1.69 -2.77 18.73
C SER A 40 2.57 -3.10 17.51
N THR A 41 2.52 -2.27 16.48
CA THR A 41 3.33 -2.45 15.26
C THR A 41 4.74 -1.88 15.38
N ASP A 42 5.10 -1.34 16.55
CA ASP A 42 6.47 -0.94 16.85
C ASP A 42 7.40 -2.16 17.07
N ARG A 43 8.67 -1.91 17.33
CA ARG A 43 9.66 -2.98 17.51
C ARG A 43 9.34 -3.89 18.70
N ALA A 44 8.87 -3.30 19.80
CA ALA A 44 8.60 -4.05 21.03
C ALA A 44 7.37 -4.96 20.87
N GLY A 45 6.28 -4.43 20.32
CA GLY A 45 5.07 -5.21 20.06
C GLY A 45 5.29 -6.30 19.02
N TYR A 46 6.06 -6.04 17.98
CA TYR A 46 6.43 -7.06 17.02
C TYR A 46 7.25 -8.21 17.66
N THR A 47 8.23 -7.88 18.53
CA THR A 47 8.99 -8.89 19.24
C THR A 47 8.11 -9.70 20.19
N ALA A 48 7.17 -9.05 20.89
CA ALA A 48 6.20 -9.72 21.75
C ALA A 48 5.28 -10.67 20.94
N MET A 49 4.81 -10.24 19.78
CA MET A 49 3.99 -11.06 18.88
C MET A 49 4.74 -12.33 18.42
N LEU A 50 5.98 -12.21 17.97
CA LEU A 50 6.81 -13.35 17.60
C LEU A 50 7.10 -14.27 18.81
N THR A 51 7.32 -13.69 19.99
CA THR A 51 7.54 -14.47 21.21
C THR A 51 6.29 -15.26 21.59
N TYR A 52 5.12 -14.65 21.47
CA TYR A 52 3.84 -15.31 21.69
C TYR A 52 3.64 -16.48 20.72
N ALA A 53 3.98 -16.28 19.44
CA ALA A 53 3.82 -17.30 18.39
C ALA A 53 4.79 -18.51 18.57
N LYS A 54 5.83 -18.43 19.39
CA LYS A 54 6.75 -19.56 19.68
C LYS A 54 6.05 -20.73 20.35
N ALA A 55 4.87 -20.55 20.93
CA ALA A 55 4.05 -21.65 21.46
C ALA A 55 3.65 -22.65 20.38
N TRP A 56 3.67 -22.24 19.10
CA TRP A 56 3.32 -23.05 17.95
C TRP A 56 4.50 -23.09 16.97
N PRO A 57 5.39 -24.09 17.03
CA PRO A 57 6.55 -24.19 16.16
C PRO A 57 6.20 -24.28 14.67
N GLU A 58 5.23 -25.15 14.34
CA GLU A 58 4.74 -25.34 12.98
C GLU A 58 3.56 -24.38 12.70
N ARG A 59 3.87 -23.23 12.09
CA ARG A 59 2.89 -22.16 11.88
C ARG A 59 3.01 -21.50 10.52
N VAL A 60 1.89 -21.01 10.02
CA VAL A 60 1.80 -20.13 8.84
C VAL A 60 1.08 -18.85 9.23
N TRP A 61 1.65 -17.72 8.88
CA TRP A 61 1.03 -16.41 9.09
C TRP A 61 0.17 -16.03 7.89
N ALA A 62 -1.11 -15.84 8.10
CA ALA A 62 -2.07 -15.40 7.11
C ALA A 62 -2.33 -13.91 7.31
N VAL A 63 -1.81 -13.04 6.44
CA VAL A 63 -1.87 -11.58 6.60
C VAL A 63 -2.85 -11.00 5.59
N GLU A 64 -3.86 -10.25 6.08
CA GLU A 64 -4.79 -9.56 5.20
C GLU A 64 -4.10 -8.38 4.49
N GLY A 65 -4.31 -8.32 3.16
CA GLY A 65 -3.83 -7.20 2.36
C GLY A 65 -2.31 -7.03 2.41
N ALA A 66 -1.57 -8.12 2.40
CA ALA A 66 -0.11 -8.13 2.46
C ALA A 66 0.59 -7.43 1.28
N ASN A 67 -0.15 -7.08 0.22
CA ASN A 67 0.32 -6.20 -0.86
C ASN A 67 -0.02 -4.70 -0.65
N GLY A 68 -0.66 -4.36 0.46
CA GLY A 68 -1.09 -3.01 0.81
C GLY A 68 -0.78 -2.66 2.26
N ALA A 69 -1.82 -2.46 3.08
CA ALA A 69 -1.67 -2.04 4.48
C ALA A 69 -0.93 -3.08 5.35
N GLY A 70 -1.10 -4.38 5.07
CA GLY A 70 -0.42 -5.48 5.77
C GLY A 70 1.03 -5.71 5.34
N ARG A 71 1.51 -5.08 4.24
CA ARG A 71 2.83 -5.32 3.68
C ARG A 71 4.00 -5.10 4.67
N PRO A 72 4.05 -3.98 5.43
CA PRO A 72 5.17 -3.76 6.34
C PRO A 72 5.32 -4.86 7.39
N LEU A 73 4.20 -5.39 7.89
CA LEU A 73 4.20 -6.48 8.85
C LEU A 73 4.59 -7.80 8.19
N ALA A 74 4.04 -8.11 7.02
CA ALA A 74 4.37 -9.31 6.26
C ALA A 74 5.86 -9.39 5.92
N GLN A 75 6.49 -8.30 5.48
CA GLN A 75 7.92 -8.28 5.19
C GLN A 75 8.77 -8.51 6.45
N ARG A 76 8.41 -7.92 7.59
CA ARG A 76 9.12 -8.17 8.86
C ARG A 76 9.00 -9.63 9.34
N LEU A 77 7.86 -10.28 9.09
CA LEU A 77 7.68 -11.71 9.38
C LEU A 77 8.60 -12.56 8.48
N LEU A 78 8.64 -12.26 7.18
CA LEU A 78 9.54 -12.92 6.23
C LEU A 78 11.02 -12.71 6.59
N GLU A 79 11.41 -11.50 7.00
CA GLU A 79 12.78 -11.20 7.50
C GLU A 79 13.14 -12.02 8.74
N ALA A 80 12.16 -12.37 9.57
CA ALA A 80 12.32 -13.24 10.72
C ALA A 80 12.32 -14.74 10.35
N GLY A 81 12.18 -15.10 9.07
CA GLY A 81 12.14 -16.49 8.59
C GLY A 81 10.78 -17.16 8.71
N GLU A 82 9.71 -16.40 8.94
CA GLU A 82 8.35 -16.93 9.05
C GLU A 82 7.74 -17.25 7.69
N ASN A 83 6.86 -18.24 7.63
CA ASN A 83 6.05 -18.55 6.46
C ASN A 83 4.82 -17.64 6.43
N VAL A 84 4.65 -16.89 5.35
CA VAL A 84 3.58 -15.89 5.24
C VAL A 84 2.77 -16.08 3.96
N VAL A 85 1.45 -16.05 4.08
CA VAL A 85 0.52 -16.05 2.95
C VAL A 85 -0.32 -14.77 2.91
N ASP A 86 -0.66 -14.33 1.70
CA ASP A 86 -1.52 -13.16 1.47
C ASP A 86 -2.98 -13.58 1.45
N VAL A 87 -3.79 -12.99 2.32
CA VAL A 87 -5.24 -13.20 2.33
C VAL A 87 -5.93 -11.99 1.71
N PRO A 88 -6.61 -12.16 0.57
CA PRO A 88 -7.40 -11.09 -0.03
C PRO A 88 -8.55 -10.65 0.89
N ALA A 89 -8.66 -9.35 1.17
CA ALA A 89 -9.69 -8.78 2.03
C ALA A 89 -11.13 -9.19 1.64
N LYS A 90 -11.38 -9.41 0.35
CA LYS A 90 -12.68 -9.90 -0.15
C LYS A 90 -13.03 -11.30 0.36
N LEU A 91 -12.04 -12.17 0.56
CA LEU A 91 -12.27 -13.53 1.06
C LEU A 91 -12.55 -13.49 2.57
N ALA A 92 -11.76 -12.75 3.34
CA ALA A 92 -11.98 -12.56 4.77
C ALA A 92 -13.37 -11.95 5.05
N ALA A 93 -13.78 -10.94 4.26
CA ALA A 93 -15.10 -10.36 4.36
C ALA A 93 -16.24 -11.35 4.09
N ARG A 94 -16.05 -12.30 3.16
CA ARG A 94 -17.06 -13.34 2.90
C ARG A 94 -17.20 -14.30 4.07
N VAL A 95 -16.10 -14.80 4.63
CA VAL A 95 -16.13 -15.70 5.79
C VAL A 95 -16.84 -15.03 6.94
N ARG A 96 -16.53 -13.77 7.26
CA ARG A 96 -17.17 -12.99 8.31
C ARG A 96 -18.69 -12.92 8.19
N LEU A 97 -19.22 -12.75 6.97
CA LEU A 97 -20.66 -12.71 6.72
C LEU A 97 -21.36 -14.06 7.02
N PHE A 98 -20.66 -15.17 6.81
CA PHE A 98 -21.23 -16.50 7.06
C PHE A 98 -21.15 -16.93 8.53
N ASP A 99 -20.08 -16.53 9.25
CA ASP A 99 -19.85 -16.98 10.63
C ASP A 99 -20.68 -16.25 11.66
N THR A 100 -20.96 -14.97 11.47
CA THR A 100 -21.56 -14.15 12.55
C THR A 100 -23.04 -13.84 12.37
N GLY A 101 -23.59 -13.96 11.16
CA GLY A 101 -24.95 -13.51 10.85
C GLY A 101 -25.23 -12.04 11.22
N HIS A 102 -24.26 -11.36 11.80
CA HIS A 102 -24.34 -9.97 12.26
C HIS A 102 -23.12 -9.18 11.78
N ASN A 103 -23.37 -7.96 11.33
CA ASN A 103 -22.37 -7.04 10.76
C ASN A 103 -21.51 -6.34 11.88
N ARG A 104 -21.31 -6.99 13.04
CA ARG A 104 -20.44 -6.47 14.09
C ARG A 104 -18.98 -6.71 13.73
N LYS A 105 -18.33 -5.65 13.30
CA LYS A 105 -16.90 -5.62 13.01
C LYS A 105 -16.14 -5.46 14.33
N THR A 106 -15.34 -6.48 14.70
CA THR A 106 -14.33 -6.39 15.75
C THR A 106 -13.01 -6.89 15.20
N ASP A 107 -11.90 -6.32 15.65
CA ASP A 107 -10.55 -6.70 15.16
C ASP A 107 -10.27 -8.21 15.38
N ALA A 108 -10.82 -8.81 16.45
CA ALA A 108 -10.69 -10.24 16.72
C ALA A 108 -11.45 -11.08 15.66
N LEU A 109 -12.70 -10.72 15.34
CA LEU A 109 -13.46 -11.40 14.29
C LEU A 109 -12.82 -11.26 12.91
N ASP A 110 -12.13 -10.15 12.65
CA ASP A 110 -11.41 -9.94 11.42
C ASP A 110 -10.18 -10.88 11.35
N ALA A 111 -9.38 -10.97 12.42
CA ALA A 111 -8.24 -11.89 12.48
C ALA A 111 -8.69 -13.38 12.40
N HIS A 112 -9.81 -13.73 13.05
CA HIS A 112 -10.41 -15.05 12.95
C HIS A 112 -10.79 -15.39 11.51
N SER A 113 -11.56 -14.53 10.86
CA SER A 113 -11.99 -14.74 9.46
C SER A 113 -10.81 -14.89 8.50
N ILE A 114 -9.70 -14.17 8.75
CA ILE A 114 -8.46 -14.29 7.97
C ILE A 114 -7.85 -15.67 8.16
N ALA A 115 -7.77 -16.15 9.41
CA ALA A 115 -7.26 -17.49 9.71
C ALA A 115 -8.09 -18.58 9.04
N ILE A 116 -9.43 -18.51 9.16
CA ILE A 116 -10.35 -19.48 8.53
C ILE A 116 -10.23 -19.50 7.01
N VAL A 117 -10.06 -18.35 6.35
CA VAL A 117 -9.77 -18.30 4.90
C VAL A 117 -8.51 -19.10 4.61
N ALA A 118 -7.46 -18.96 5.41
CA ALA A 118 -6.20 -19.64 5.15
C ALA A 118 -6.27 -21.14 5.42
N VAL A 119 -7.05 -21.61 6.41
CA VAL A 119 -7.31 -23.03 6.63
C VAL A 119 -8.04 -23.63 5.42
N ARG A 120 -9.07 -22.94 4.90
CA ARG A 120 -9.95 -23.45 3.84
C ARG A 120 -9.41 -23.28 2.42
N THR A 121 -8.34 -22.48 2.23
CA THR A 121 -7.85 -22.09 0.90
C THR A 121 -6.41 -22.52 0.69
N THR A 122 -6.18 -23.58 -0.06
CA THR A 122 -4.83 -24.12 -0.36
C THR A 122 -4.08 -23.33 -1.44
N THR A 123 -4.74 -22.42 -2.17
CA THR A 123 -4.19 -21.67 -3.31
C THR A 123 -3.83 -20.23 -2.96
N LEU A 124 -3.68 -19.91 -1.66
CA LEU A 124 -3.23 -18.58 -1.26
C LEU A 124 -1.80 -18.33 -1.72
N ARG A 125 -1.54 -17.09 -2.06
CA ARG A 125 -0.21 -16.67 -2.50
C ARG A 125 0.76 -16.70 -1.32
N VAL A 126 1.77 -17.54 -1.42
CA VAL A 126 2.93 -17.52 -0.51
C VAL A 126 3.76 -16.28 -0.84
N LEU A 127 4.10 -15.53 0.18
CA LEU A 127 4.90 -14.32 0.04
C LEU A 127 6.38 -14.60 0.11
N GLN A 128 7.15 -13.71 -0.48
CA GLN A 128 8.60 -13.71 -0.44
C GLN A 128 9.12 -12.35 -0.02
N LEU A 129 10.36 -12.31 0.48
CA LEU A 129 11.04 -11.05 0.79
C LEU A 129 11.09 -10.14 -0.44
N ASP A 130 10.99 -8.85 -0.17
CA ASP A 130 11.18 -7.81 -1.18
C ASP A 130 12.59 -7.90 -1.75
N GLY A 131 12.65 -8.00 -3.07
CA GLY A 131 13.90 -8.06 -3.81
C GLY A 131 14.03 -6.91 -4.80
N GLU A 132 14.93 -7.05 -5.76
CA GLU A 132 15.17 -6.06 -6.82
C GLU A 132 13.91 -5.75 -7.64
N LEU A 133 13.04 -6.76 -7.86
CA LEU A 133 11.77 -6.58 -8.57
C LEU A 133 10.84 -5.61 -7.86
N GLU A 134 10.86 -5.60 -6.53
CA GLU A 134 10.06 -4.65 -5.75
C GLU A 134 10.60 -3.22 -5.88
N ALA A 135 11.92 -3.05 -5.86
CA ALA A 135 12.53 -1.76 -6.12
C ALA A 135 12.14 -1.22 -7.52
N LEU A 136 12.15 -2.09 -8.54
CA LEU A 136 11.69 -1.75 -9.88
C LEU A 136 10.21 -1.37 -9.90
N ARG A 137 9.36 -2.10 -9.19
CA ARG A 137 7.93 -1.78 -9.06
C ARG A 137 7.75 -0.39 -8.46
N MET A 138 8.42 -0.09 -7.35
CA MET A 138 8.33 1.22 -6.69
C MET A 138 8.79 2.37 -7.60
N LEU A 139 9.85 2.15 -8.38
CA LEU A 139 10.34 3.12 -9.36
C LEU A 139 9.34 3.34 -10.50
N THR A 140 8.72 2.27 -10.98
CA THR A 140 7.68 2.32 -12.03
C THR A 140 6.45 3.08 -11.53
N ASP A 141 5.95 2.73 -10.35
CA ASP A 141 4.81 3.42 -9.70
C ASP A 141 5.11 4.91 -9.52
N ARG A 142 6.35 5.24 -9.10
CA ARG A 142 6.80 6.63 -8.97
C ARG A 142 6.80 7.37 -10.31
N ARG A 143 7.30 6.73 -11.36
CA ARG A 143 7.32 7.29 -12.72
C ARG A 143 5.90 7.57 -13.23
N GLU A 144 4.99 6.62 -13.06
CA GLU A 144 3.58 6.79 -13.43
C GLU A 144 2.91 7.93 -12.67
N ALA A 145 3.15 8.04 -11.36
CA ALA A 145 2.63 9.13 -10.55
C ALA A 145 3.13 10.50 -11.03
N LEU A 146 4.41 10.61 -11.39
CA LEU A 146 4.97 11.83 -11.96
C LEU A 146 4.37 12.15 -13.34
N THR A 147 4.16 11.13 -14.18
CA THR A 147 3.51 11.31 -15.50
C THR A 147 2.09 11.82 -15.35
N ARG A 148 1.28 11.23 -14.47
CA ARG A 148 -0.09 11.69 -14.18
C ARG A 148 -0.09 13.14 -13.66
N ARG A 149 0.80 13.46 -12.73
CA ARG A 149 0.93 14.82 -12.19
C ARG A 149 1.29 15.82 -13.28
N ARG A 150 2.25 15.47 -14.16
CA ARG A 150 2.65 16.29 -15.30
C ARG A 150 1.46 16.61 -16.20
N VAL A 151 0.68 15.61 -16.60
CA VAL A 151 -0.51 15.79 -17.45
C VAL A 151 -1.52 16.72 -16.78
N GLN A 152 -1.81 16.54 -15.51
CA GLN A 152 -2.73 17.40 -14.76
C GLN A 152 -2.25 18.85 -14.70
N THR A 153 -0.97 19.08 -14.42
CA THR A 153 -0.36 20.41 -14.36
C THR A 153 -0.38 21.09 -15.74
N VAL A 154 -0.05 20.36 -16.81
CA VAL A 154 -0.12 20.88 -18.19
C VAL A 154 -1.54 21.29 -18.54
N ASN A 155 -2.54 20.48 -18.24
CA ASN A 155 -3.94 20.77 -18.54
C ASN A 155 -4.43 22.05 -17.80
N ARG A 156 -4.08 22.19 -16.51
CA ARG A 156 -4.41 23.40 -15.73
C ARG A 156 -3.72 24.63 -16.29
N LEU A 157 -2.43 24.53 -16.60
CA LEU A 157 -1.68 25.62 -17.20
C LEU A 157 -2.25 26.04 -18.55
N GLN A 158 -2.61 25.09 -19.41
CA GLN A 158 -3.22 25.36 -20.72
C GLN A 158 -4.56 26.07 -20.58
N ALA A 159 -5.42 25.64 -19.63
CA ALA A 159 -6.71 26.30 -19.38
C ALA A 159 -6.51 27.78 -18.99
N LEU A 160 -5.60 28.04 -18.06
CA LEU A 160 -5.29 29.40 -17.61
C LEU A 160 -4.69 30.28 -18.73
N LEU A 161 -3.82 29.71 -19.55
CA LEU A 161 -3.23 30.40 -20.69
C LEU A 161 -4.25 30.68 -21.79
N ALA A 162 -5.21 29.78 -22.02
CA ALA A 162 -6.28 29.99 -22.99
C ALA A 162 -7.19 31.19 -22.60
N GLU A 163 -7.44 31.36 -21.29
CA GLU A 163 -8.18 32.53 -20.79
C GLU A 163 -7.37 33.84 -20.84
N LEU A 164 -6.05 33.77 -20.64
CA LEU A 164 -5.17 34.94 -20.68
C LEU A 164 -4.81 35.36 -22.08
N LEU A 165 -4.76 34.44 -23.04
CA LEU A 165 -4.36 34.62 -24.44
C LEU A 165 -5.29 33.87 -25.37
N PRO A 166 -6.52 34.34 -25.56
CA PRO A 166 -7.49 33.71 -26.46
C PRO A 166 -6.90 33.52 -27.88
N GLY A 167 -7.09 32.31 -28.43
CA GLY A 167 -6.62 31.95 -29.76
C GLY A 167 -5.12 31.59 -29.87
N GLN A 168 -4.35 31.67 -28.79
CA GLN A 168 -2.92 31.30 -28.79
C GLN A 168 -2.62 29.98 -28.06
N ALA A 169 -3.64 29.31 -27.51
CA ALA A 169 -3.45 28.02 -26.82
C ALA A 169 -2.94 26.94 -27.80
N LYS A 170 -1.80 26.31 -27.43
CA LYS A 170 -1.23 25.19 -28.18
C LYS A 170 -1.59 23.87 -27.51
N LYS A 171 -1.83 22.83 -28.30
CA LYS A 171 -2.15 21.49 -27.80
C LYS A 171 -1.04 20.88 -26.94
N ASP A 172 0.22 21.08 -27.38
CA ASP A 172 1.40 20.65 -26.65
C ASP A 172 2.24 21.88 -26.28
N ILE A 173 2.29 22.20 -24.99
CA ILE A 173 3.01 23.35 -24.51
C ILE A 173 4.25 22.92 -23.72
N THR A 174 5.42 23.44 -24.10
CA THR A 174 6.66 23.28 -23.35
C THR A 174 6.77 24.33 -22.24
N PRO A 175 7.53 24.08 -21.14
CA PRO A 175 7.76 25.08 -20.10
C PRO A 175 8.34 26.38 -20.64
N LEU A 176 9.21 26.32 -21.67
CA LEU A 176 9.82 27.49 -22.30
C LEU A 176 8.77 28.34 -23.04
N GLN A 177 7.88 27.68 -23.80
CA GLN A 177 6.78 28.36 -24.50
C GLN A 177 5.80 28.99 -23.51
N ALA A 178 5.41 28.26 -22.45
CA ALA A 178 4.52 28.78 -21.41
C ALA A 178 5.14 30.01 -20.70
N LYS A 179 6.44 29.97 -20.42
CA LYS A 179 7.17 31.11 -19.86
C LYS A 179 7.14 32.33 -20.78
N ALA A 180 7.36 32.16 -22.08
CA ALA A 180 7.29 33.22 -23.07
C ALA A 180 5.88 33.82 -23.17
N MET A 181 4.83 32.97 -23.20
CA MET A 181 3.43 33.40 -23.20
C MET A 181 3.09 34.20 -21.95
N LEU A 182 3.45 33.75 -20.77
CA LEU A 182 3.23 34.49 -19.52
C LEU A 182 4.02 35.82 -19.46
N ALA A 183 5.18 35.87 -20.10
CA ALA A 183 5.97 37.11 -20.17
C ALA A 183 5.29 38.16 -21.08
N SER A 184 4.50 37.79 -22.05
CA SER A 184 3.79 38.72 -22.95
C SER A 184 2.51 39.31 -22.35
N VAL A 185 1.94 38.70 -21.30
CA VAL A 185 0.65 39.10 -20.73
C VAL A 185 0.80 40.09 -19.58
N ARG A 186 0.02 41.17 -19.62
CA ARG A 186 0.00 42.22 -18.59
C ARG A 186 -1.46 42.59 -18.23
N PRO A 187 -2.19 41.70 -17.53
CA PRO A 187 -3.58 41.95 -17.15
C PRO A 187 -3.67 43.13 -16.18
N ARG A 188 -4.71 43.94 -16.34
CA ARG A 188 -4.94 45.12 -15.49
C ARG A 188 -5.94 44.84 -14.38
N ASP A 189 -6.90 43.99 -14.63
CA ASP A 189 -7.96 43.61 -13.69
C ASP A 189 -7.48 42.55 -12.67
N LEU A 190 -8.19 42.40 -11.54
CA LEU A 190 -7.85 41.52 -10.46
C LEU A 190 -7.89 40.04 -10.90
N ALA A 191 -8.90 39.65 -11.67
CA ALA A 191 -9.06 38.27 -12.10
C ALA A 191 -7.93 37.85 -13.04
N GLY A 192 -7.57 38.67 -14.02
CA GLY A 192 -6.45 38.42 -14.92
C GLY A 192 -5.09 38.37 -14.18
N LYS A 193 -4.86 39.27 -13.21
CA LYS A 193 -3.67 39.23 -12.36
C LYS A 193 -3.60 37.95 -11.58
N THR A 194 -4.71 37.50 -11.03
CA THR A 194 -4.79 36.22 -10.27
C THR A 194 -4.54 35.02 -11.18
N ARG A 195 -5.18 34.95 -12.36
CA ARG A 195 -4.92 33.89 -13.34
C ARG A 195 -3.46 33.81 -13.74
N ARG A 196 -2.84 34.97 -14.01
CA ARG A 196 -1.41 35.01 -14.37
C ARG A 196 -0.52 34.51 -13.24
N ARG A 197 -0.83 34.83 -11.99
CA ARG A 197 -0.11 34.32 -10.81
C ARG A 197 -0.23 32.81 -10.71
N ILE A 198 -1.46 32.27 -10.76
CA ILE A 198 -1.69 30.82 -10.69
C ILE A 198 -1.01 30.11 -11.86
N ALA A 199 -1.08 30.63 -13.08
CA ALA A 199 -0.40 30.07 -14.24
C ALA A 199 1.13 30.05 -14.09
N ALA A 200 1.72 31.03 -13.40
CA ALA A 200 3.14 31.03 -13.09
C ALA A 200 3.50 29.97 -12.03
N GLU A 201 2.64 29.75 -11.04
CA GLU A 201 2.77 28.69 -10.04
C GLU A 201 2.67 27.29 -10.70
N GLU A 202 1.70 27.05 -11.59
CA GLU A 202 1.58 25.81 -12.36
C GLU A 202 2.80 25.59 -13.28
N LEU A 203 3.34 26.63 -13.89
CA LEU A 203 4.57 26.54 -14.69
C LEU A 203 5.76 26.10 -13.82
N ALA A 204 5.91 26.69 -12.64
CA ALA A 204 6.98 26.29 -11.70
C ALA A 204 6.82 24.82 -11.27
N GLU A 205 5.58 24.37 -11.01
CA GLU A 205 5.29 22.97 -10.71
C GLU A 205 5.66 22.05 -11.87
N LEU A 206 5.31 22.41 -13.12
CA LEU A 206 5.66 21.64 -14.32
C LEU A 206 7.17 21.46 -14.45
N VAL A 207 7.94 22.53 -14.29
CA VAL A 207 9.42 22.47 -14.31
C VAL A 207 9.96 21.55 -13.23
N ALA A 208 9.40 21.63 -12.01
CA ALA A 208 9.81 20.75 -10.91
C ALA A 208 9.49 19.27 -11.15
N VAL A 209 8.34 18.97 -11.74
CA VAL A 209 7.94 17.60 -12.10
C VAL A 209 8.84 17.06 -13.21
N ASP A 210 9.12 17.85 -14.25
CA ASP A 210 10.01 17.46 -15.35
C ASP A 210 11.44 17.17 -14.85
N ALA A 211 11.95 17.97 -13.91
CA ALA A 211 13.24 17.74 -13.28
C ALA A 211 13.29 16.44 -12.47
N LYS A 212 12.21 16.13 -11.72
CA LYS A 212 12.10 14.87 -10.97
C LYS A 212 12.00 13.64 -11.89
N SER A 213 11.32 13.76 -13.04
CA SER A 213 11.16 12.68 -14.02
C SER A 213 12.47 12.33 -14.76
N ARG A 214 13.39 13.28 -14.88
CA ARG A 214 14.71 13.08 -15.51
C ARG A 214 15.77 12.52 -14.56
N ARG A 215 15.49 12.48 -13.26
CA ARG A 215 16.47 12.01 -12.28
C ARG A 215 16.64 10.50 -12.42
N PRO A 216 17.87 9.98 -12.63
CA PRO A 216 18.11 8.55 -12.69
C PRO A 216 17.78 7.88 -11.35
N PRO A 217 17.42 6.57 -11.34
CA PRO A 217 17.21 5.84 -10.12
C PRO A 217 18.48 5.85 -9.24
N PRO A 218 18.35 5.81 -7.92
CA PRO A 218 19.50 5.60 -7.05
C PRO A 218 20.16 4.26 -7.40
N ASN A 219 21.49 4.24 -7.55
CA ASN A 219 22.30 3.06 -7.90
C ASN A 219 22.30 2.61 -9.38
N SER A 220 22.19 3.49 -10.35
CA SER A 220 22.59 3.18 -11.73
C SER A 220 24.11 3.27 -11.93
N ARG A 221 24.90 2.66 -11.02
CA ARG A 221 26.34 2.41 -11.19
C ARG A 221 26.63 0.94 -11.04
#